data_6ba09e6e776505a01b320aba656f1424
#
_entry.id   6ba09e6e776505a01b320aba656f1424
#
_cell.length_a   1.000
_cell.length_b   1.000
_cell.length_c   1.000
_cell.angle_alpha   90.00
_cell.angle_beta   90.00
_cell.angle_gamma   90.00
#
_symmetry.space_group_name_H-M   'P 1'
#
loop_
_entity.id
_entity.type
_entity.pdbx_description
1 polymer ?
#
loop_
_entity_poly.entity_id
_entity_poly.type
_entity_poly.pdbx_seq_one_letter_code
_entity_poly.pdbx_strand_id
1 'polypeptide(L)'
;MIMMAMNATDLQAQGVVPAQKGEKTFTLEDLNFGGNNYRNMVAKNRWCTWWGNELVRQDVDACYLVNKTTGKETRLFGINDINQWIAPTKDIKVRALYNALFPFAGKSIVMVSNGSKTYTVDFKKHKLLSEMEFADGENLLEANAQQNAFAYLKGSNLYVRTFDVTSNALTKEKKSHDFQISNDGSREIVYGQSVHRDEFGISKGTFWSPNGELLAFYRMDQSMVTDYPQVDIPEIGFNHPETQSCIATPAPDKYPMAGETSHKVTVGVFDCMTGKTVYLKAGDPTDRYFTNIAWSPDSKTIYMFELNRDQNDCRLTAYNAETGEKTGELYRETDEKYVEPCHPIQFLPWDSNSFIMQSRKDGYNHLYLCTLGKHGSRMASNTESLEIKQLTSGKWEVMEVLGFNTKRKSII
;
A
#
# COMPACT_ATOMS: atom_id res chain seq x y z
N MET A 1 -31.57 26.91 -44.47
CA MET A 1 -30.42 25.97 -44.31
C MET A 1 -29.15 26.70 -44.76
N ILE A 2 -28.52 27.40 -43.81
CA ILE A 2 -27.32 28.19 -44.08
C ILE A 2 -26.14 27.29 -43.64
N MET A 3 -25.42 26.75 -44.63
CA MET A 3 -24.12 26.09 -44.39
C MET A 3 -23.11 27.19 -44.09
N MET A 4 -22.66 27.30 -42.84
CA MET A 4 -21.41 28.02 -42.54
C MET A 4 -20.26 27.14 -42.99
N ALA A 5 -19.61 27.54 -44.04
CA ALA A 5 -18.28 27.03 -44.41
C ALA A 5 -17.29 27.54 -43.37
N MET A 6 -16.84 26.66 -42.46
CA MET A 6 -15.68 26.95 -41.62
C MET A 6 -14.45 26.95 -42.52
N ASN A 7 -13.83 28.11 -42.64
CA ASN A 7 -12.56 28.28 -43.34
C ASN A 7 -11.48 27.44 -42.64
N ALA A 8 -10.84 26.54 -43.36
CA ALA A 8 -9.77 25.67 -42.93
C ALA A 8 -8.46 26.40 -42.53
N THR A 9 -8.50 27.72 -42.42
CA THR A 9 -7.33 28.55 -42.11
C THR A 9 -7.13 28.91 -40.65
N ASP A 10 -8.09 28.57 -39.75
CA ASP A 10 -7.95 28.89 -38.33
C ASP A 10 -7.47 27.72 -37.42
N LEU A 11 -7.08 26.62 -38.03
CA LEU A 11 -6.28 25.56 -37.39
C LEU A 11 -4.78 25.76 -37.70
N GLN A 12 -4.27 26.95 -37.45
CA GLN A 12 -2.84 27.08 -37.21
C GLN A 12 -2.62 26.52 -35.79
N ALA A 13 -2.11 25.29 -35.75
CA ALA A 13 -1.43 24.80 -34.56
C ALA A 13 -0.52 25.94 -34.07
N GLN A 14 -0.70 26.33 -32.79
CA GLN A 14 0.15 27.34 -32.17
C GLN A 14 1.59 27.04 -32.54
N GLY A 15 2.26 28.00 -33.14
CA GLY A 15 3.46 27.83 -33.93
C GLY A 15 4.47 26.93 -33.24
N VAL A 16 4.87 25.88 -33.96
CA VAL A 16 5.99 25.02 -33.53
C VAL A 16 7.16 25.95 -33.32
N VAL A 17 7.56 26.14 -32.05
CA VAL A 17 8.80 26.88 -31.74
C VAL A 17 9.92 26.07 -32.37
N PRO A 18 10.65 26.66 -33.38
CA PRO A 18 11.72 25.92 -34.02
C PRO A 18 12.75 25.50 -32.97
N ALA A 19 13.16 24.24 -33.00
CA ALA A 19 14.23 23.75 -32.14
C ALA A 19 15.47 24.64 -32.33
N GLN A 20 16.11 25.00 -31.20
CA GLN A 20 17.39 25.73 -31.28
C GLN A 20 18.45 24.82 -31.91
N LYS A 21 19.45 25.43 -32.55
CA LYS A 21 20.50 24.67 -33.25
C LYS A 21 21.19 23.71 -32.27
N GLY A 22 21.03 22.40 -32.53
CA GLY A 22 21.54 21.33 -31.67
C GLY A 22 20.50 20.63 -30.80
N GLU A 23 19.24 21.09 -30.78
CA GLU A 23 18.15 20.40 -30.10
C GLU A 23 17.43 19.42 -31.03
N LYS A 24 17.20 18.20 -30.53
CA LYS A 24 16.40 17.21 -31.23
C LYS A 24 14.92 17.44 -30.92
N THR A 25 14.09 17.61 -31.95
CA THR A 25 12.63 17.57 -31.80
C THR A 25 12.15 16.12 -31.78
N PHE A 26 11.09 15.84 -31.01
CA PHE A 26 10.46 14.53 -31.02
C PHE A 26 9.71 14.26 -32.30
N THR A 27 9.85 13.04 -32.84
CA THR A 27 9.02 12.51 -33.92
C THR A 27 7.84 11.70 -33.36
N LEU A 28 6.88 11.32 -34.17
CA LEU A 28 5.78 10.45 -33.76
C LEU A 28 6.29 9.05 -33.34
N GLU A 29 7.37 8.57 -34.00
CA GLU A 29 8.02 7.31 -33.61
C GLU A 29 8.70 7.40 -32.26
N ASP A 30 9.26 8.56 -31.91
CA ASP A 30 9.83 8.80 -30.57
C ASP A 30 8.74 8.78 -29.48
N LEU A 31 7.55 9.30 -29.79
CA LEU A 31 6.44 9.43 -28.86
C LEU A 31 5.52 8.19 -28.82
N ASN A 32 5.76 7.19 -29.67
CA ASN A 32 4.98 5.96 -29.67
C ASN A 32 5.24 5.17 -28.39
N PHE A 33 4.27 5.21 -27.45
CA PHE A 33 4.36 4.56 -26.16
C PHE A 33 4.69 3.06 -26.30
N GLY A 34 5.74 2.61 -25.62
CA GLY A 34 6.22 1.23 -25.71
C GLY A 34 7.02 0.90 -26.98
N GLY A 35 7.15 1.82 -27.93
CA GLY A 35 7.99 1.66 -29.11
C GLY A 35 9.49 1.68 -28.78
N ASN A 36 10.32 1.21 -29.74
CA ASN A 36 11.76 1.12 -29.53
C ASN A 36 12.42 2.47 -29.23
N ASN A 37 12.02 3.52 -29.93
CA ASN A 37 12.57 4.86 -29.71
C ASN A 37 12.16 5.41 -28.35
N TYR A 38 10.90 5.23 -27.96
CA TYR A 38 10.38 5.63 -26.66
C TYR A 38 11.18 5.02 -25.50
N ARG A 39 11.48 3.71 -25.56
CA ARG A 39 12.28 3.00 -24.54
C ARG A 39 13.69 3.58 -24.39
N ASN A 40 14.26 4.15 -25.46
CA ASN A 40 15.58 4.76 -25.41
C ASN A 40 15.57 6.18 -24.83
N MET A 41 14.40 6.82 -24.79
CA MET A 41 14.25 8.20 -24.32
C MET A 41 13.83 8.29 -22.84
N VAL A 42 13.18 7.27 -22.30
CA VAL A 42 12.81 7.26 -20.89
C VAL A 42 14.00 6.89 -20.01
N ALA A 43 14.10 7.56 -18.87
CA ALA A 43 15.11 7.21 -17.88
C ALA A 43 14.94 5.74 -17.45
N LYS A 44 16.04 4.99 -17.41
CA LYS A 44 16.00 3.62 -16.90
C LYS A 44 15.57 3.66 -15.45
N ASN A 45 14.46 3.00 -15.17
CA ASN A 45 14.00 2.85 -13.80
C ASN A 45 15.02 2.01 -13.00
N ARG A 46 15.40 2.51 -11.83
CA ARG A 46 16.29 1.81 -10.91
C ARG A 46 15.49 1.43 -9.69
N TRP A 47 14.98 0.22 -9.66
CA TRP A 47 14.31 -0.31 -8.48
C TRP A 47 15.34 -0.56 -7.40
N CYS A 48 15.16 0.11 -6.27
CA CYS A 48 16.02 -0.04 -5.11
C CYS A 48 15.17 -0.41 -3.90
N THR A 49 15.72 -1.28 -3.05
CA THR A 49 15.12 -1.65 -1.77
C THR A 49 16.17 -1.64 -0.67
N TRP A 50 15.71 -1.55 0.57
CA TRP A 50 16.59 -1.63 1.71
C TRP A 50 16.69 -3.05 2.26
N TRP A 51 17.91 -3.49 2.49
CA TRP A 51 18.24 -4.69 3.24
C TRP A 51 18.89 -4.28 4.57
N GLY A 52 18.06 -3.97 5.55
CA GLY A 52 18.51 -3.28 6.76
C GLY A 52 19.11 -1.91 6.43
N ASN A 53 20.39 -1.73 6.70
CA ASN A 53 21.11 -0.50 6.36
C ASN A 53 21.77 -0.53 4.97
N GLU A 54 21.67 -1.62 4.25
CA GLU A 54 22.28 -1.75 2.93
C GLU A 54 21.26 -1.41 1.84
N LEU A 55 21.72 -0.69 0.81
CA LEU A 55 20.92 -0.38 -0.38
C LEU A 55 21.15 -1.46 -1.43
N VAL A 56 20.08 -2.07 -1.89
CA VAL A 56 20.11 -3.08 -2.96
C VAL A 56 19.38 -2.53 -4.18
N ARG A 57 20.07 -2.50 -5.33
CA ARG A 57 19.41 -2.27 -6.62
C ARG A 57 18.95 -3.61 -7.17
N GLN A 58 17.72 -3.63 -7.59
CA GLN A 58 17.06 -4.79 -8.19
C GLN A 58 16.94 -4.58 -9.70
N ASP A 59 17.18 -5.63 -10.47
CA ASP A 59 16.97 -5.66 -11.90
C ASP A 59 16.18 -6.92 -12.28
N VAL A 60 15.83 -7.07 -13.53
CA VAL A 60 15.15 -8.27 -14.02
C VAL A 60 16.00 -9.52 -13.78
N ASP A 61 17.30 -9.42 -14.05
CA ASP A 61 18.22 -10.54 -14.10
C ASP A 61 19.15 -10.67 -12.88
N ALA A 62 19.32 -9.64 -12.05
CA ALA A 62 20.22 -9.65 -10.91
C ALA A 62 19.87 -8.62 -9.83
N CYS A 63 20.38 -8.87 -8.61
CA CYS A 63 20.39 -7.93 -7.49
C CYS A 63 21.83 -7.48 -7.20
N TYR A 64 22.00 -6.19 -6.89
CA TYR A 64 23.30 -5.54 -6.67
C TYR A 64 23.32 -4.79 -5.36
N LEU A 65 24.35 -4.99 -4.56
CA LEU A 65 24.64 -4.14 -3.41
C LEU A 65 25.20 -2.80 -3.90
N VAL A 66 24.60 -1.69 -3.47
CA VAL A 66 25.02 -0.35 -3.86
C VAL A 66 25.81 0.30 -2.73
N ASN A 67 27.03 0.73 -3.00
CA ASN A 67 27.78 1.56 -2.05
C ASN A 67 27.12 2.93 -1.97
N LYS A 68 26.59 3.27 -0.81
CA LYS A 68 25.80 4.51 -0.58
C LYS A 68 26.61 5.81 -0.74
N THR A 69 27.93 5.75 -0.70
CA THR A 69 28.81 6.92 -0.84
C THR A 69 29.28 7.10 -2.27
N THR A 70 29.68 6.00 -2.92
CA THR A 70 30.30 6.06 -4.26
C THR A 70 29.35 5.68 -5.39
N GLY A 71 28.19 5.09 -5.07
CA GLY A 71 27.28 4.52 -6.05
C GLY A 71 27.78 3.25 -6.73
N LYS A 72 28.98 2.75 -6.37
CA LYS A 72 29.54 1.52 -6.95
C LYS A 72 28.66 0.32 -6.62
N GLU A 73 28.37 -0.48 -7.64
CA GLU A 73 27.54 -1.67 -7.53
C GLU A 73 28.38 -2.94 -7.47
N THR A 74 27.96 -3.87 -6.61
CA THR A 74 28.55 -5.21 -6.51
C THR A 74 27.43 -6.24 -6.61
N ARG A 75 27.50 -7.15 -7.59
CA ARG A 75 26.50 -8.20 -7.79
C ARG A 75 26.39 -9.08 -6.55
N LEU A 76 25.17 -9.25 -6.03
CA LEU A 76 24.88 -10.20 -4.95
C LEU A 76 24.59 -11.59 -5.49
N PHE A 77 23.66 -11.66 -6.44
CA PHE A 77 23.26 -12.89 -7.16
C PHE A 77 22.46 -12.51 -8.42
N GLY A 78 22.31 -13.47 -9.31
CA GLY A 78 21.49 -13.35 -10.49
C GLY A 78 20.37 -14.38 -10.52
N ILE A 79 19.49 -14.24 -11.51
CA ILE A 79 18.32 -15.08 -11.71
C ILE A 79 18.70 -16.56 -11.95
N ASN A 80 19.82 -16.80 -12.65
CA ASN A 80 20.33 -18.16 -12.87
C ASN A 80 20.80 -18.80 -11.56
N ASP A 81 21.44 -18.00 -10.67
CA ASP A 81 21.87 -18.48 -9.36
C ASP A 81 20.65 -18.89 -8.52
N ILE A 82 19.64 -18.02 -8.44
CA ILE A 82 18.38 -18.30 -7.75
C ILE A 82 17.74 -19.57 -8.30
N ASN A 83 17.59 -19.69 -9.61
CA ASN A 83 16.96 -20.85 -10.23
C ASN A 83 17.75 -22.15 -10.00
N GLN A 84 19.09 -22.06 -9.89
CA GLN A 84 19.92 -23.19 -9.51
C GLN A 84 19.73 -23.58 -8.03
N TRP A 85 19.65 -22.59 -7.12
CA TRP A 85 19.56 -22.85 -5.68
C TRP A 85 18.21 -23.36 -5.23
N ILE A 86 17.12 -22.92 -5.88
CA ILE A 86 15.78 -23.46 -5.61
C ILE A 86 15.60 -24.86 -6.20
N ALA A 87 16.46 -25.27 -7.11
CA ALA A 87 16.42 -26.58 -7.80
C ALA A 87 15.01 -26.93 -8.26
N PRO A 88 14.35 -26.10 -9.04
CA PRO A 88 12.96 -26.30 -9.38
C PRO A 88 12.78 -27.60 -10.16
N THR A 89 11.71 -28.29 -9.89
CA THR A 89 11.13 -29.22 -10.83
C THR A 89 10.95 -28.50 -12.16
N LYS A 90 11.19 -29.16 -13.27
CA LYS A 90 11.50 -28.65 -14.61
C LYS A 90 10.67 -27.45 -15.14
N ASP A 91 9.56 -27.08 -14.54
CA ASP A 91 8.57 -26.20 -15.15
C ASP A 91 8.38 -24.82 -14.49
N ILE A 92 8.95 -24.56 -13.30
CA ILE A 92 8.71 -23.31 -12.59
C ILE A 92 10.04 -22.60 -12.30
N LYS A 93 10.34 -21.55 -13.07
CA LYS A 93 11.53 -20.74 -12.89
C LYS A 93 11.13 -19.33 -12.48
N VAL A 94 11.84 -18.75 -11.52
CA VAL A 94 11.78 -17.30 -11.26
C VAL A 94 12.22 -16.59 -12.55
N ARG A 95 11.43 -15.60 -12.99
CA ARG A 95 11.61 -14.90 -14.28
C ARG A 95 12.15 -13.49 -14.13
N ALA A 96 12.07 -12.92 -12.94
CA ALA A 96 12.53 -11.55 -12.65
C ALA A 96 12.87 -11.38 -11.17
N LEU A 97 13.82 -10.49 -10.87
CA LEU A 97 14.26 -10.20 -9.52
C LEU A 97 13.93 -8.77 -9.04
N TYR A 98 13.28 -7.95 -9.86
CA TYR A 98 12.91 -6.58 -9.47
C TYR A 98 11.92 -6.50 -8.30
N ASN A 99 11.24 -7.62 -7.97
CA ASN A 99 10.35 -7.76 -6.82
C ASN A 99 10.96 -8.60 -5.68
N ALA A 100 12.27 -8.85 -5.69
CA ALA A 100 12.92 -9.60 -4.64
C ALA A 100 12.81 -8.85 -3.30
N LEU A 101 12.40 -9.55 -2.24
CA LEU A 101 12.27 -8.99 -0.90
C LEU A 101 13.44 -9.41 -0.03
N PHE A 102 13.95 -8.47 0.78
CA PHE A 102 15.01 -8.69 1.77
C PHE A 102 14.44 -8.46 3.18
N PRO A 103 13.62 -9.38 3.71
CA PRO A 103 12.77 -9.12 4.87
C PRO A 103 13.56 -8.98 6.19
N PHE A 104 14.80 -9.47 6.25
CA PHE A 104 15.54 -9.53 7.49
C PHE A 104 16.88 -8.79 7.40
N ALA A 105 16.99 -7.68 8.13
CA ALA A 105 18.24 -6.93 8.23
C ALA A 105 19.42 -7.83 8.68
N GLY A 106 20.53 -7.74 7.95
CA GLY A 106 21.76 -8.47 8.28
C GLY A 106 21.74 -9.99 8.04
N LYS A 107 20.61 -10.58 7.61
CA LYS A 107 20.54 -11.99 7.22
C LYS A 107 20.59 -12.12 5.70
N SER A 108 21.33 -13.08 5.18
CA SER A 108 21.45 -13.35 3.75
C SER A 108 20.22 -14.03 3.15
N ILE A 109 19.03 -13.56 3.52
CA ILE A 109 17.77 -14.13 3.10
C ILE A 109 17.12 -13.24 2.08
N VAL A 110 16.70 -13.82 0.97
CA VAL A 110 15.89 -13.20 -0.06
C VAL A 110 14.63 -14.03 -0.30
N MET A 111 13.53 -13.36 -0.54
CA MET A 111 12.29 -14.00 -1.01
C MET A 111 12.05 -13.57 -2.46
N VAL A 112 11.78 -14.55 -3.31
CA VAL A 112 11.52 -14.37 -4.74
C VAL A 112 10.27 -15.14 -5.12
N SER A 113 9.47 -14.60 -6.03
CA SER A 113 8.20 -15.20 -6.41
C SER A 113 8.14 -15.58 -7.89
N ASN A 114 7.34 -16.59 -8.19
CA ASN A 114 6.92 -16.94 -9.55
C ASN A 114 5.43 -17.34 -9.52
N GLY A 115 4.56 -16.45 -9.96
CA GLY A 115 3.11 -16.64 -9.86
C GLY A 115 2.69 -16.81 -8.39
N SER A 116 1.97 -17.88 -8.08
CA SER A 116 1.48 -18.20 -6.73
C SER A 116 2.54 -18.70 -5.75
N LYS A 117 3.76 -19.03 -6.25
CA LYS A 117 4.84 -19.60 -5.42
C LYS A 117 5.84 -18.54 -4.98
N THR A 118 6.20 -18.58 -3.70
CA THR A 118 7.26 -17.77 -3.11
C THR A 118 8.33 -18.67 -2.52
N TYR A 119 9.56 -18.39 -2.89
CA TYR A 119 10.76 -19.12 -2.43
C TYR A 119 11.56 -18.26 -1.49
N THR A 120 11.89 -18.78 -0.31
CA THR A 120 12.80 -18.16 0.64
C THR A 120 14.18 -18.81 0.50
N VAL A 121 15.21 -18.03 0.17
CA VAL A 121 16.55 -18.51 -0.18
C VAL A 121 17.60 -17.83 0.70
N ASP A 122 18.54 -18.60 1.22
CA ASP A 122 19.80 -18.07 1.77
C ASP A 122 20.82 -17.93 0.64
N PHE A 123 20.99 -16.70 0.15
CA PHE A 123 21.83 -16.43 -1.01
C PHE A 123 23.34 -16.49 -0.75
N LYS A 124 23.79 -16.53 0.52
CA LYS A 124 25.18 -16.80 0.86
C LYS A 124 25.47 -18.28 1.02
N LYS A 125 24.49 -19.05 1.51
CA LYS A 125 24.60 -20.50 1.64
C LYS A 125 24.16 -21.24 0.39
N HIS A 126 23.64 -20.51 -0.61
CA HIS A 126 23.14 -21.06 -1.88
C HIS A 126 22.08 -22.14 -1.66
N LYS A 127 21.12 -21.88 -0.75
CA LYS A 127 20.19 -22.89 -0.29
C LYS A 127 18.76 -22.39 -0.24
N LEU A 128 17.84 -23.19 -0.79
CA LEU A 128 16.41 -23.04 -0.56
C LEU A 128 16.10 -23.37 0.91
N LEU A 129 15.42 -22.45 1.58
CA LEU A 129 15.01 -22.58 2.98
C LEU A 129 13.54 -23.02 3.09
N SER A 130 12.66 -22.39 2.33
CA SER A 130 11.24 -22.75 2.30
C SER A 130 10.60 -22.36 0.97
N GLU A 131 9.51 -23.05 0.68
CA GLU A 131 8.59 -22.77 -0.42
C GLU A 131 7.20 -22.55 0.17
N MET A 132 6.47 -21.58 -0.36
CA MET A 132 5.09 -21.30 -0.01
C MET A 132 4.28 -21.14 -1.30
N GLU A 133 3.07 -21.68 -1.31
CA GLU A 133 2.16 -21.57 -2.44
C GLU A 133 0.77 -21.19 -1.95
N PHE A 134 0.12 -20.27 -2.68
CA PHE A 134 -1.30 -20.01 -2.55
C PHE A 134 -2.03 -20.81 -3.63
N ALA A 135 -3.09 -21.52 -3.22
CA ALA A 135 -3.89 -22.32 -4.13
C ALA A 135 -4.69 -21.41 -5.08
N ASP A 136 -5.17 -22.02 -6.19
CA ASP A 136 -6.05 -21.31 -7.12
C ASP A 136 -7.27 -20.73 -6.39
N GLY A 137 -7.55 -19.46 -6.63
CA GLY A 137 -8.61 -18.71 -5.95
C GLY A 137 -8.22 -18.16 -4.57
N GLU A 138 -6.99 -18.38 -4.11
CA GLU A 138 -6.40 -17.70 -2.95
C GLU A 138 -5.56 -16.51 -3.42
N ASN A 139 -5.95 -15.30 -3.03
CA ASN A 139 -5.26 -14.07 -3.42
C ASN A 139 -4.56 -13.45 -2.22
N LEU A 140 -3.22 -13.47 -2.21
CA LEU A 140 -2.42 -12.83 -1.18
C LEU A 140 -2.68 -11.31 -1.17
N LEU A 141 -3.03 -10.77 -0.01
CA LEU A 141 -3.16 -9.34 0.22
C LEU A 141 -1.88 -8.77 0.82
N GLU A 142 -1.45 -9.29 1.97
CA GLU A 142 -0.31 -8.75 2.70
C GLU A 142 0.34 -9.80 3.60
N ALA A 143 1.66 -9.79 3.67
CA ALA A 143 2.42 -10.54 4.66
C ALA A 143 2.81 -9.64 5.84
N ASN A 144 2.88 -10.18 7.06
CA ASN A 144 3.45 -9.43 8.18
C ASN A 144 4.97 -9.22 8.00
N ALA A 145 5.55 -8.28 8.76
CA ALA A 145 6.97 -7.96 8.67
C ALA A 145 7.90 -9.17 8.98
N GLN A 146 7.42 -10.11 9.78
CA GLN A 146 8.14 -11.33 10.16
C GLN A 146 8.05 -12.43 9.09
N GLN A 147 7.24 -12.25 8.05
CA GLN A 147 7.00 -13.20 6.96
C GLN A 147 6.54 -14.59 7.46
N ASN A 148 5.72 -14.61 8.50
CA ASN A 148 5.19 -15.82 9.10
C ASN A 148 3.67 -15.82 9.28
N ALA A 149 3.01 -14.72 8.89
CA ALA A 149 1.56 -14.62 8.80
C ALA A 149 1.18 -13.85 7.53
N PHE A 150 0.12 -14.29 6.87
CA PHE A 150 -0.28 -13.84 5.55
C PHE A 150 -1.80 -13.64 5.52
N ALA A 151 -2.23 -12.41 5.24
CA ALA A 151 -3.61 -12.10 4.95
C ALA A 151 -3.90 -12.40 3.47
N TYR A 152 -4.97 -13.12 3.19
CA TYR A 152 -5.36 -13.48 1.82
C TYR A 152 -6.88 -13.58 1.69
N LEU A 153 -7.36 -13.44 0.47
CA LEU A 153 -8.74 -13.72 0.12
C LEU A 153 -8.86 -15.12 -0.47
N LYS A 154 -9.95 -15.82 -0.10
CA LYS A 154 -10.43 -17.02 -0.75
C LYS A 154 -11.88 -16.80 -1.15
N GLY A 155 -12.11 -16.67 -2.46
CA GLY A 155 -13.32 -16.02 -2.95
C GLY A 155 -13.37 -14.58 -2.44
N SER A 156 -14.50 -14.18 -1.84
CA SER A 156 -14.68 -12.84 -1.25
C SER A 156 -14.41 -12.78 0.25
N ASN A 157 -13.97 -13.89 0.87
CA ASN A 157 -13.75 -13.95 2.30
C ASN A 157 -12.29 -13.77 2.68
N LEU A 158 -12.08 -13.09 3.81
CA LEU A 158 -10.76 -12.81 4.38
C LEU A 158 -10.30 -13.98 5.25
N TYR A 159 -9.06 -14.37 5.05
CA TYR A 159 -8.34 -15.39 5.82
C TYR A 159 -6.98 -14.88 6.27
N VAL A 160 -6.47 -15.50 7.33
CA VAL A 160 -5.07 -15.40 7.73
C VAL A 160 -4.46 -16.80 7.79
N ARG A 161 -3.33 -16.98 7.12
CA ARG A 161 -2.46 -18.16 7.23
C ARG A 161 -1.27 -17.82 8.11
N THR A 162 -1.07 -18.56 9.20
CA THR A 162 0.09 -18.44 10.07
C THR A 162 0.98 -19.68 9.97
N PHE A 163 2.26 -19.49 10.24
CA PHE A 163 3.24 -20.58 10.31
C PHE A 163 3.87 -20.64 11.69
N ASP A 164 3.99 -21.85 12.25
CA ASP A 164 4.63 -22.05 13.56
C ASP A 164 6.06 -21.52 13.58
N VAL A 165 6.36 -20.63 14.51
CA VAL A 165 7.66 -19.98 14.71
C VAL A 165 8.62 -20.85 15.55
N THR A 166 8.17 -21.97 16.12
CA THR A 166 8.84 -22.74 17.17
C THR A 166 10.10 -23.49 16.76
N SER A 167 10.43 -23.52 15.49
CA SER A 167 11.72 -24.08 15.05
C SER A 167 12.22 -23.29 13.88
N ASN A 168 13.34 -22.57 14.04
CA ASN A 168 14.06 -21.90 12.96
C ASN A 168 13.19 -21.73 11.69
N ALA A 169 12.58 -20.58 11.53
CA ALA A 169 11.55 -20.26 10.51
C ALA A 169 11.88 -20.67 9.04
N LEU A 170 12.79 -21.56 8.84
CA LEU A 170 13.51 -21.89 7.63
C LEU A 170 13.54 -23.40 7.34
N THR A 171 12.74 -24.24 8.04
CA THR A 171 12.70 -25.68 7.77
C THR A 171 11.54 -26.05 6.85
N LYS A 172 11.71 -27.09 6.03
CA LYS A 172 10.79 -27.53 4.98
C LYS A 172 9.39 -27.98 5.47
N GLU A 173 9.22 -28.26 6.76
CA GLU A 173 7.94 -28.73 7.33
C GLU A 173 7.42 -27.65 8.28
N LYS A 174 6.75 -26.65 7.72
CA LYS A 174 5.97 -25.67 8.51
C LYS A 174 4.53 -26.16 8.59
N LYS A 175 4.05 -26.40 9.80
CA LYS A 175 2.61 -26.50 10.02
C LYS A 175 2.03 -25.11 9.83
N SER A 176 1.08 -24.98 8.93
CA SER A 176 0.31 -23.76 8.74
C SER A 176 -1.05 -23.91 9.40
N HIS A 177 -1.57 -22.82 9.93
CA HIS A 177 -2.93 -22.70 10.41
C HIS A 177 -3.64 -21.63 9.59
N ASP A 178 -4.78 -21.99 9.05
CA ASP A 178 -5.65 -21.05 8.34
C ASP A 178 -6.80 -20.65 9.26
N PHE A 179 -6.95 -19.36 9.45
CA PHE A 179 -8.07 -18.75 10.17
C PHE A 179 -8.99 -18.10 9.17
N GLN A 180 -10.25 -18.51 9.15
CA GLN A 180 -11.29 -17.80 8.42
C GLN A 180 -11.79 -16.63 9.25
N ILE A 181 -11.59 -15.39 8.76
CA ILE A 181 -11.99 -14.17 9.47
C ILE A 181 -13.41 -13.77 9.12
N SER A 182 -13.83 -13.96 7.87
CA SER A 182 -15.17 -13.62 7.38
C SER A 182 -15.83 -14.78 6.66
N ASN A 183 -17.16 -14.78 6.62
CA ASN A 183 -17.96 -15.81 5.95
C ASN A 183 -19.13 -15.25 5.13
N ASP A 184 -19.33 -13.94 5.13
CA ASP A 184 -20.38 -13.20 4.43
C ASP A 184 -19.83 -12.33 3.29
N GLY A 185 -18.54 -12.53 2.93
CA GLY A 185 -17.90 -11.81 1.83
C GLY A 185 -18.62 -12.02 0.51
N SER A 186 -18.88 -10.93 -0.20
CA SER A 186 -19.61 -10.88 -1.46
C SER A 186 -19.19 -9.65 -2.26
N ARG A 187 -19.88 -9.38 -3.38
CA ARG A 187 -19.75 -8.11 -4.09
C ARG A 187 -20.16 -6.92 -3.21
N GLU A 188 -21.16 -7.11 -2.36
CA GLU A 188 -21.71 -6.09 -1.47
C GLU A 188 -20.94 -5.96 -0.16
N ILE A 189 -20.37 -7.04 0.33
CA ILE A 189 -19.62 -7.07 1.60
C ILE A 189 -18.16 -7.38 1.32
N VAL A 190 -17.33 -6.35 1.38
CA VAL A 190 -15.91 -6.42 0.99
C VAL A 190 -15.03 -6.44 2.23
N TYR A 191 -14.05 -7.34 2.24
CA TYR A 191 -13.09 -7.50 3.33
C TYR A 191 -11.65 -7.32 2.88
N GLY A 192 -10.84 -6.66 3.72
CA GLY A 192 -9.39 -6.60 3.54
C GLY A 192 -8.90 -5.91 2.28
N GLN A 193 -9.78 -5.25 1.55
CA GLN A 193 -9.46 -4.50 0.34
C GLN A 193 -9.57 -3.00 0.59
N SER A 194 -9.07 -2.20 -0.34
CA SER A 194 -9.23 -0.76 -0.30
C SER A 194 -10.70 -0.35 -0.24
N VAL A 195 -10.98 0.75 0.41
CA VAL A 195 -12.32 1.28 0.63
C VAL A 195 -12.39 2.74 0.17
N HIS A 196 -13.57 3.34 0.25
CA HIS A 196 -13.78 4.76 -0.06
C HIS A 196 -13.27 5.17 -1.46
N ARG A 197 -13.29 4.23 -2.43
CA ARG A 197 -12.84 4.47 -3.81
C ARG A 197 -11.39 4.94 -3.92
N ASP A 198 -10.53 4.45 -3.02
CA ASP A 198 -9.10 4.81 -2.93
C ASP A 198 -8.83 6.28 -2.59
N GLU A 199 -9.85 7.00 -2.10
CA GLU A 199 -9.71 8.37 -1.65
C GLU A 199 -8.76 8.46 -0.43
N PHE A 200 -8.27 9.65 -0.16
CA PHE A 200 -7.43 9.96 1.02
C PHE A 200 -6.15 9.12 1.14
N GLY A 201 -5.58 8.71 0.01
CA GLY A 201 -4.36 7.89 -0.02
C GLY A 201 -4.56 6.43 0.40
N ILE A 202 -5.81 5.96 0.52
CA ILE A 202 -6.10 4.56 0.78
C ILE A 202 -5.71 3.74 -0.45
N SER A 203 -4.85 2.72 -0.26
CA SER A 203 -4.39 1.84 -1.34
C SER A 203 -4.50 0.36 -1.00
N LYS A 204 -4.89 0.05 0.25
CA LYS A 204 -5.04 -1.32 0.76
C LYS A 204 -6.05 -1.39 1.89
N GLY A 205 -6.44 -2.60 2.27
CA GLY A 205 -7.43 -2.82 3.32
C GLY A 205 -6.97 -3.71 4.46
N THR A 206 -5.67 -4.04 4.54
CA THR A 206 -5.06 -4.83 5.61
C THR A 206 -3.86 -4.10 6.20
N PHE A 207 -3.66 -4.19 7.52
CA PHE A 207 -2.63 -3.45 8.24
C PHE A 207 -2.11 -4.29 9.40
N TRP A 208 -0.94 -4.90 9.22
CA TRP A 208 -0.30 -5.69 10.26
C TRP A 208 0.26 -4.81 11.39
N SER A 209 0.10 -5.26 12.62
CA SER A 209 0.75 -4.64 13.77
C SER A 209 2.27 -4.82 13.72
N PRO A 210 3.07 -3.95 14.35
CA PRO A 210 4.53 -4.05 14.37
C PRO A 210 5.07 -5.38 14.91
N ASN A 211 4.39 -5.98 15.91
CA ASN A 211 4.75 -7.32 16.42
C ASN A 211 4.33 -8.47 15.50
N GLY A 212 3.46 -8.20 14.49
CA GLY A 212 2.99 -9.16 13.50
C GLY A 212 1.94 -10.15 14.00
N GLU A 213 1.38 -9.94 15.19
CA GLU A 213 0.39 -10.82 15.82
C GLU A 213 -1.06 -10.38 15.55
N LEU A 214 -1.27 -9.09 15.29
CA LEU A 214 -2.58 -8.51 15.04
C LEU A 214 -2.69 -8.00 13.60
N LEU A 215 -3.87 -8.20 13.00
CA LEU A 215 -4.22 -7.70 11.68
C LEU A 215 -5.42 -6.76 11.78
N ALA A 216 -5.22 -5.46 11.57
CA ALA A 216 -6.34 -4.57 11.32
C ALA A 216 -6.77 -4.68 9.85
N PHE A 217 -8.09 -4.64 9.61
CA PHE A 217 -8.63 -4.75 8.26
C PHE A 217 -9.92 -3.95 8.09
N TYR A 218 -10.17 -3.50 6.87
CA TYR A 218 -11.44 -2.90 6.50
C TYR A 218 -12.50 -3.97 6.22
N ARG A 219 -13.73 -3.71 6.69
CA ARG A 219 -14.97 -4.31 6.21
C ARG A 219 -15.85 -3.20 5.65
N MET A 220 -16.21 -3.30 4.39
CA MET A 220 -17.08 -2.35 3.71
C MET A 220 -18.39 -3.02 3.34
N ASP A 221 -19.50 -2.44 3.79
CA ASP A 221 -20.84 -2.77 3.32
C ASP A 221 -21.27 -1.71 2.29
N GLN A 222 -21.43 -2.14 1.06
CA GLN A 222 -21.89 -1.33 -0.06
C GLN A 222 -23.22 -1.82 -0.65
N SER A 223 -23.96 -2.64 0.11
CA SER A 223 -25.25 -3.20 -0.35
C SER A 223 -26.28 -2.12 -0.69
N MET A 224 -26.24 -0.98 0.02
CA MET A 224 -27.09 0.17 -0.18
C MET A 224 -26.62 1.13 -1.28
N VAL A 225 -25.43 0.94 -1.82
CA VAL A 225 -24.87 1.85 -2.83
C VAL A 225 -25.46 1.51 -4.20
N THR A 226 -25.84 2.55 -4.94
CA THR A 226 -26.38 2.42 -6.30
C THR A 226 -25.34 1.85 -7.26
N ASP A 227 -25.80 0.99 -8.15
CA ASP A 227 -24.96 0.49 -9.25
C ASP A 227 -24.79 1.56 -10.33
N TYR A 228 -23.54 1.97 -10.55
CA TYR A 228 -23.21 2.84 -11.67
C TYR A 228 -23.06 1.99 -12.93
N PRO A 229 -23.75 2.33 -14.03
CA PRO A 229 -23.73 1.53 -15.25
C PRO A 229 -22.36 1.61 -15.93
N GLN A 230 -21.66 0.49 -15.94
CA GLN A 230 -20.41 0.31 -16.68
C GLN A 230 -20.54 -0.94 -17.57
N VAL A 231 -19.69 -0.99 -18.57
CA VAL A 231 -19.53 -2.16 -19.45
C VAL A 231 -18.08 -2.59 -19.44
N ASP A 232 -17.89 -3.89 -19.46
CA ASP A 232 -16.60 -4.51 -19.69
C ASP A 232 -16.47 -4.87 -21.17
N ILE A 233 -15.39 -4.42 -21.79
CA ILE A 233 -15.06 -4.74 -23.17
C ILE A 233 -13.81 -5.61 -23.14
N PRO A 234 -13.93 -6.91 -23.47
CA PRO A 234 -12.78 -7.81 -23.43
C PRO A 234 -11.67 -7.32 -24.36
N GLU A 235 -10.44 -7.28 -23.84
CA GLU A 235 -9.27 -7.02 -24.67
C GLU A 235 -9.06 -8.19 -25.63
N ILE A 236 -8.94 -7.92 -26.91
CA ILE A 236 -8.50 -8.91 -27.90
C ILE A 236 -7.01 -9.12 -27.68
N GLY A 237 -6.67 -10.15 -26.91
CA GLY A 237 -5.27 -10.50 -26.66
C GLY A 237 -4.62 -11.13 -27.89
N PHE A 238 -3.36 -10.78 -28.14
CA PHE A 238 -2.54 -11.41 -29.18
C PHE A 238 -2.40 -12.92 -29.03
N ASN A 239 -2.67 -13.48 -27.85
CA ASN A 239 -2.42 -14.87 -27.54
C ASN A 239 -3.62 -15.81 -27.73
N HIS A 240 -4.85 -15.28 -27.83
CA HIS A 240 -6.07 -16.10 -27.98
C HIS A 240 -7.13 -15.33 -28.79
N PRO A 241 -6.85 -14.96 -30.06
CA PRO A 241 -7.79 -14.17 -30.85
C PRO A 241 -9.09 -14.90 -31.19
N GLU A 242 -9.08 -16.24 -31.19
CA GLU A 242 -10.23 -17.09 -31.55
C GLU A 242 -11.25 -17.30 -30.43
N THR A 243 -10.89 -17.00 -29.18
CA THR A 243 -11.75 -17.32 -28.01
C THR A 243 -12.36 -16.08 -27.33
N GLN A 244 -12.00 -14.89 -27.79
CA GLN A 244 -12.46 -13.66 -27.16
C GLN A 244 -13.61 -13.02 -27.92
N SER A 245 -14.72 -12.83 -27.22
CA SER A 245 -15.84 -12.01 -27.69
C SER A 245 -15.47 -10.54 -27.61
N CYS A 246 -15.69 -9.78 -28.69
CA CYS A 246 -15.59 -8.31 -28.67
C CYS A 246 -16.89 -7.64 -28.21
N ILE A 247 -17.85 -8.41 -27.70
CA ILE A 247 -19.15 -7.92 -27.27
C ILE A 247 -19.01 -7.38 -25.83
N ALA A 248 -19.36 -6.11 -25.67
CA ALA A 248 -19.43 -5.50 -24.34
C ALA A 248 -20.48 -6.19 -23.48
N THR A 249 -20.16 -6.46 -22.24
CA THR A 249 -21.07 -7.02 -21.24
C THR A 249 -21.29 -6.01 -20.11
N PRO A 250 -22.51 -5.94 -19.51
CA PRO A 250 -22.73 -5.10 -18.35
C PRO A 250 -21.80 -5.48 -17.20
N ALA A 251 -21.11 -4.50 -16.64
CA ALA A 251 -20.22 -4.65 -15.48
C ALA A 251 -20.44 -3.48 -14.50
N PRO A 252 -21.65 -3.38 -13.92
CA PRO A 252 -22.01 -2.25 -13.05
C PRO A 252 -21.09 -2.23 -11.82
N ASP A 253 -20.67 -1.02 -11.43
CA ASP A 253 -19.81 -0.79 -10.27
C ASP A 253 -20.60 -0.08 -9.16
N LYS A 254 -20.35 -0.42 -7.90
CA LYS A 254 -20.89 0.26 -6.73
C LYS A 254 -20.23 1.62 -6.58
N TYR A 255 -20.93 2.68 -6.93
CA TYR A 255 -20.38 4.03 -6.89
C TYR A 255 -21.31 4.99 -6.11
N PRO A 256 -20.88 5.51 -4.94
CA PRO A 256 -21.66 6.45 -4.16
C PRO A 256 -21.59 7.85 -4.79
N MET A 257 -22.42 8.09 -5.79
CA MET A 257 -22.49 9.38 -6.48
C MET A 257 -22.85 10.51 -5.50
N ALA A 258 -22.53 11.75 -5.89
CA ALA A 258 -22.83 12.93 -5.09
C ALA A 258 -24.34 13.01 -4.78
N GLY A 259 -24.67 13.19 -3.49
CA GLY A 259 -26.06 13.21 -3.00
C GLY A 259 -26.71 11.84 -2.79
N GLU A 260 -26.08 10.75 -3.26
CA GLU A 260 -26.57 9.38 -3.09
C GLU A 260 -26.01 8.71 -1.82
N THR A 261 -26.62 7.60 -1.42
CA THR A 261 -26.20 6.83 -0.25
C THR A 261 -24.80 6.26 -0.44
N SER A 262 -23.93 6.48 0.56
CA SER A 262 -22.58 5.96 0.58
C SER A 262 -22.49 4.59 1.26
N HIS A 263 -21.40 3.88 1.00
CA HIS A 263 -21.05 2.65 1.69
C HIS A 263 -20.71 2.90 3.17
N LYS A 264 -20.78 1.84 3.98
CA LYS A 264 -20.47 1.87 5.40
C LYS A 264 -19.21 1.04 5.66
N VAL A 265 -18.19 1.68 6.22
CA VAL A 265 -16.92 1.01 6.53
C VAL A 265 -16.80 0.83 8.03
N THR A 266 -16.28 -0.34 8.43
CA THR A 266 -15.87 -0.63 9.80
C THR A 266 -14.46 -1.21 9.79
N VAL A 267 -13.76 -1.10 10.91
CA VAL A 267 -12.39 -1.63 11.07
C VAL A 267 -12.42 -2.78 12.07
N GLY A 268 -12.02 -3.96 11.62
CA GLY A 268 -11.82 -5.13 12.45
C GLY A 268 -10.35 -5.31 12.82
N VAL A 269 -10.09 -5.93 13.96
CA VAL A 269 -8.76 -6.35 14.42
C VAL A 269 -8.81 -7.83 14.71
N PHE A 270 -8.07 -8.61 13.96
CA PHE A 270 -7.92 -10.06 14.16
C PHE A 270 -6.65 -10.35 14.94
N ASP A 271 -6.75 -11.19 15.95
CA ASP A 271 -5.64 -11.68 16.75
C ASP A 271 -5.26 -13.11 16.33
N CYS A 272 -4.06 -13.27 15.78
CA CYS A 272 -3.53 -14.53 15.28
C CYS A 272 -3.27 -15.55 16.41
N MET A 273 -3.10 -15.10 17.67
CA MET A 273 -2.83 -15.97 18.80
C MET A 273 -4.10 -16.58 19.38
N THR A 274 -5.18 -15.81 19.39
CA THR A 274 -6.47 -16.23 19.96
C THR A 274 -7.49 -16.65 18.90
N GLY A 275 -7.28 -16.28 17.63
CA GLY A 275 -8.24 -16.50 16.55
C GLY A 275 -9.50 -15.63 16.64
N LYS A 276 -9.48 -14.58 17.44
CA LYS A 276 -10.65 -13.71 17.67
C LYS A 276 -10.56 -12.41 16.89
N THR A 277 -11.71 -11.90 16.50
CA THR A 277 -11.86 -10.58 15.87
C THR A 277 -12.62 -9.65 16.79
N VAL A 278 -12.12 -8.42 16.91
CA VAL A 278 -12.78 -7.30 17.59
C VAL A 278 -12.97 -6.17 16.60
N TYR A 279 -14.13 -5.50 16.59
CA TYR A 279 -14.36 -4.33 15.78
C TYR A 279 -14.15 -3.05 16.59
N LEU A 280 -13.52 -2.02 15.99
CA LEU A 280 -13.37 -0.72 16.60
C LEU A 280 -14.73 -0.08 16.81
N LYS A 281 -14.96 0.45 18.01
CA LYS A 281 -16.23 1.11 18.41
C LYS A 281 -16.24 2.57 17.99
N ALA A 282 -16.12 2.81 16.68
CA ALA A 282 -16.06 4.15 16.09
C ALA A 282 -17.43 4.82 15.95
N GLY A 283 -18.51 4.14 16.34
CA GLY A 283 -19.87 4.63 16.20
C GLY A 283 -20.49 4.34 14.84
N ASP A 284 -21.53 5.09 14.47
CA ASP A 284 -22.23 4.93 13.19
C ASP A 284 -21.31 5.28 12.02
N PRO A 285 -21.06 4.37 11.07
CA PRO A 285 -20.21 4.61 9.90
C PRO A 285 -20.94 5.37 8.77
N THR A 286 -22.21 5.74 8.95
CA THR A 286 -22.98 6.45 7.93
C THR A 286 -22.38 7.83 7.68
N ASP A 287 -22.16 8.16 6.40
CA ASP A 287 -21.62 9.45 5.93
C ASP A 287 -20.28 9.83 6.60
N ARG A 288 -19.41 8.82 6.78
CA ARG A 288 -18.06 8.98 7.34
C ARG A 288 -17.05 8.18 6.57
N TYR A 289 -15.82 8.68 6.60
CA TYR A 289 -14.65 7.99 6.07
C TYR A 289 -13.71 7.61 7.21
N PHE A 290 -13.27 6.36 7.22
CA PHE A 290 -12.26 5.83 8.14
C PHE A 290 -10.98 5.57 7.36
N THR A 291 -9.96 6.41 7.56
CA THR A 291 -8.80 6.46 6.68
C THR A 291 -7.48 6.35 7.44
N ASN A 292 -6.43 6.00 6.71
CA ASN A 292 -5.04 6.16 7.16
C ASN A 292 -4.76 5.49 8.52
N ILE A 293 -5.05 4.20 8.62
CA ILE A 293 -4.82 3.39 9.81
C ILE A 293 -3.32 3.30 10.10
N ALA A 294 -2.95 3.58 11.35
CA ALA A 294 -1.60 3.42 11.86
C ALA A 294 -1.60 2.68 13.20
N TRP A 295 -0.55 1.92 13.46
CA TRP A 295 -0.33 1.23 14.71
C TRP A 295 0.62 1.99 15.63
N SER A 296 0.38 1.93 16.95
CA SER A 296 1.41 2.27 17.93
C SER A 296 2.59 1.28 17.84
N PRO A 297 3.81 1.72 18.17
CA PRO A 297 5.00 0.84 18.12
C PRO A 297 4.89 -0.41 19.03
N ASP A 298 4.09 -0.34 20.08
CA ASP A 298 3.84 -1.47 21.00
C ASP A 298 2.67 -2.36 20.58
N SER A 299 2.06 -2.10 19.42
CA SER A 299 0.95 -2.88 18.85
C SER A 299 -0.35 -2.88 19.67
N LYS A 300 -0.55 -1.93 20.61
CA LYS A 300 -1.72 -1.89 21.49
C LYS A 300 -2.78 -0.90 21.07
N THR A 301 -2.40 0.10 20.29
CA THR A 301 -3.28 1.19 19.88
C THR A 301 -3.34 1.32 18.36
N ILE A 302 -4.53 1.51 17.86
CA ILE A 302 -4.78 1.89 16.47
C ILE A 302 -5.14 3.37 16.42
N TYR A 303 -4.49 4.09 15.54
CA TYR A 303 -4.81 5.47 15.20
C TYR A 303 -5.47 5.50 13.82
N MET A 304 -6.51 6.32 13.69
CA MET A 304 -7.27 6.41 12.47
C MET A 304 -7.76 7.85 12.27
N PHE A 305 -7.68 8.36 11.05
CA PHE A 305 -8.37 9.58 10.69
C PHE A 305 -9.83 9.29 10.38
N GLU A 306 -10.72 10.03 11.02
CA GLU A 306 -12.16 10.00 10.83
C GLU A 306 -12.59 11.30 10.19
N LEU A 307 -13.11 11.24 8.98
CA LEU A 307 -13.55 12.39 8.20
C LEU A 307 -15.05 12.30 7.96
N ASN A 308 -15.76 13.42 8.07
CA ASN A 308 -17.17 13.47 7.69
C ASN A 308 -17.32 13.43 6.16
N ARG A 309 -18.54 13.14 5.67
CA ARG A 309 -18.79 13.06 4.22
C ARG A 309 -18.67 14.41 3.50
N ASP A 310 -18.90 15.51 4.19
CA ASP A 310 -18.67 16.86 3.65
C ASP A 310 -17.18 17.19 3.52
N GLN A 311 -16.31 16.29 4.04
CA GLN A 311 -14.86 16.37 3.94
C GLN A 311 -14.26 17.66 4.53
N ASN A 312 -14.84 18.18 5.59
CA ASN A 312 -14.44 19.44 6.22
C ASN A 312 -14.23 19.37 7.74
N ASP A 313 -14.46 18.21 8.36
CA ASP A 313 -14.19 17.92 9.78
C ASP A 313 -13.48 16.56 9.90
N CYS A 314 -12.18 16.62 10.15
CA CYS A 314 -11.29 15.46 10.27
C CYS A 314 -10.77 15.33 11.70
N ARG A 315 -10.75 14.10 12.24
CA ARG A 315 -10.29 13.80 13.60
C ARG A 315 -9.29 12.66 13.59
N LEU A 316 -8.19 12.82 14.31
CA LEU A 316 -7.29 11.71 14.61
C LEU A 316 -7.72 11.07 15.93
N THR A 317 -8.19 9.84 15.84
CA THR A 317 -8.76 9.09 16.97
C THR A 317 -7.89 7.86 17.28
N ALA A 318 -7.76 7.56 18.58
CA ALA A 318 -7.06 6.40 19.08
C ALA A 318 -8.03 5.34 19.62
N TYR A 319 -7.73 4.07 19.35
CA TYR A 319 -8.52 2.90 19.77
C TYR A 319 -7.63 1.85 20.41
N ASN A 320 -8.12 1.23 21.48
CA ASN A 320 -7.49 0.04 22.05
C ASN A 320 -7.68 -1.15 21.09
N ALA A 321 -6.58 -1.76 20.66
CA ALA A 321 -6.62 -2.83 19.65
C ALA A 321 -7.22 -4.14 20.17
N GLU A 322 -7.18 -4.40 21.48
CA GLU A 322 -7.71 -5.62 22.10
C GLU A 322 -9.23 -5.53 22.35
N THR A 323 -9.72 -4.35 22.75
CA THR A 323 -11.13 -4.17 23.14
C THR A 323 -11.99 -3.45 22.10
N GLY A 324 -11.34 -2.79 21.13
CA GLY A 324 -11.97 -1.91 20.15
C GLY A 324 -12.47 -0.58 20.72
N GLU A 325 -12.28 -0.33 22.04
CA GLU A 325 -12.77 0.90 22.68
C GLU A 325 -12.00 2.13 22.19
N LYS A 326 -12.73 3.23 21.96
CA LYS A 326 -12.15 4.54 21.73
C LYS A 326 -11.44 5.01 23.00
N THR A 327 -10.15 5.31 22.91
CA THR A 327 -9.33 5.76 24.04
C THR A 327 -9.18 7.27 24.08
N GLY A 328 -9.26 7.94 22.93
CA GLY A 328 -9.18 9.39 22.87
C GLY A 328 -9.31 9.96 21.47
N GLU A 329 -9.60 11.26 21.38
CA GLU A 329 -9.48 12.07 20.19
C GLU A 329 -8.25 12.97 20.39
N LEU A 330 -7.24 12.82 19.54
CA LEU A 330 -5.94 13.46 19.72
C LEU A 330 -5.84 14.79 18.99
N TYR A 331 -6.50 14.89 17.83
CA TYR A 331 -6.42 16.06 16.95
C TYR A 331 -7.72 16.23 16.18
N ARG A 332 -8.04 17.46 15.89
CA ARG A 332 -9.15 17.83 15.01
C ARG A 332 -8.73 18.93 14.06
N GLU A 333 -9.05 18.78 12.79
CA GLU A 333 -8.84 19.75 11.73
C GLU A 333 -10.16 20.04 11.04
N THR A 334 -10.49 21.30 10.88
CA THR A 334 -11.69 21.74 10.15
C THR A 334 -11.29 22.83 9.18
N ASP A 335 -11.92 22.85 8.02
CA ASP A 335 -11.75 23.89 7.01
C ASP A 335 -13.10 24.22 6.37
N GLU A 336 -13.30 25.45 5.93
CA GLU A 336 -14.55 25.88 5.28
C GLU A 336 -14.75 25.21 3.90
N LYS A 337 -13.65 24.74 3.28
CA LYS A 337 -13.66 24.11 1.96
C LYS A 337 -13.53 22.59 2.08
N TYR A 338 -12.34 22.11 2.49
CA TYR A 338 -12.08 20.67 2.62
C TYR A 338 -10.84 20.39 3.47
N VAL A 339 -10.80 19.18 4.03
CA VAL A 339 -9.65 18.59 4.71
C VAL A 339 -9.34 17.25 4.04
N GLU A 340 -8.08 17.02 3.64
CA GLU A 340 -7.61 15.80 2.98
C GLU A 340 -6.53 15.08 3.79
N PRO A 341 -6.90 14.11 4.65
CA PRO A 341 -5.92 13.29 5.38
C PRO A 341 -5.35 12.20 4.46
N CYS A 342 -4.38 12.52 3.61
CA CYS A 342 -3.85 11.61 2.60
C CYS A 342 -2.75 10.66 3.09
N HIS A 343 -2.27 10.82 4.33
CA HIS A 343 -1.16 10.04 4.87
C HIS A 343 -1.43 9.56 6.30
N PRO A 344 -1.11 8.29 6.63
CA PRO A 344 -1.14 7.84 8.01
C PRO A 344 -0.07 8.55 8.85
N ILE A 345 -0.29 8.64 10.15
CA ILE A 345 0.76 9.08 11.07
C ILE A 345 1.92 8.08 11.06
N GLN A 346 3.15 8.58 11.24
CA GLN A 346 4.36 7.75 11.22
C GLN A 346 5.15 7.95 12.50
N PHE A 347 5.19 6.93 13.36
CA PHE A 347 5.96 6.98 14.60
C PHE A 347 7.46 7.08 14.35
N LEU A 348 8.14 7.87 15.17
CA LEU A 348 9.59 7.99 15.10
C LEU A 348 10.26 6.70 15.61
N PRO A 349 11.18 6.07 14.87
CA PRO A 349 11.80 4.82 15.31
C PRO A 349 12.73 4.98 16.52
N TRP A 350 13.00 6.19 16.97
CA TRP A 350 13.80 6.50 18.17
C TRP A 350 13.00 7.11 19.31
N ASP A 351 11.69 7.30 19.14
CA ASP A 351 10.78 7.84 20.16
C ASP A 351 9.36 7.33 19.94
N SER A 352 8.96 6.35 20.73
CA SER A 352 7.64 5.70 20.63
C SER A 352 6.46 6.60 21.02
N ASN A 353 6.71 7.77 21.59
CA ASN A 353 5.68 8.73 21.97
C ASN A 353 5.51 9.86 20.96
N SER A 354 6.36 9.89 19.93
CA SER A 354 6.31 10.95 18.92
C SER A 354 6.11 10.39 17.53
N PHE A 355 5.33 11.09 16.73
CA PHE A 355 5.04 10.73 15.34
C PHE A 355 5.02 11.95 14.42
N ILE A 356 5.18 11.72 13.15
CA ILE A 356 4.98 12.72 12.10
C ILE A 356 3.55 12.63 11.61
N MET A 357 2.90 13.77 11.55
CA MET A 357 1.60 13.98 10.92
C MET A 357 1.78 14.94 9.73
N GLN A 358 1.08 14.70 8.65
CA GLN A 358 0.97 15.62 7.52
C GLN A 358 -0.39 16.32 7.57
N SER A 359 -0.40 17.63 7.33
CA SER A 359 -1.63 18.42 7.34
C SER A 359 -1.47 19.66 6.48
N ARG A 360 -2.57 20.12 5.89
CA ARG A 360 -2.68 21.33 5.07
C ARG A 360 -3.22 22.53 5.86
N LYS A 361 -3.29 22.46 7.18
CA LYS A 361 -3.92 23.46 8.05
C LYS A 361 -3.37 24.89 7.92
N ASP A 362 -2.20 25.06 7.31
CA ASP A 362 -1.60 26.38 7.02
C ASP A 362 -1.63 26.74 5.52
N GLY A 363 -2.41 25.99 4.72
CA GLY A 363 -2.65 26.21 3.30
C GLY A 363 -1.86 25.32 2.36
N TYR A 364 -0.79 24.66 2.83
CA TYR A 364 0.04 23.70 2.08
C TYR A 364 0.31 22.47 2.92
N ASN A 365 0.53 21.29 2.27
CA ASN A 365 0.85 20.07 3.00
C ASN A 365 2.25 20.16 3.63
N HIS A 366 2.29 20.14 4.96
CA HIS A 366 3.52 20.26 5.75
C HIS A 366 3.63 19.18 6.82
N LEU A 367 4.85 19.00 7.34
CA LEU A 367 5.16 18.04 8.39
C LEU A 367 4.99 18.69 9.77
N TYR A 368 4.33 17.96 10.64
CA TYR A 368 4.13 18.29 12.04
C TYR A 368 4.67 17.16 12.92
N LEU A 369 5.57 17.51 13.86
CA LEU A 369 5.96 16.59 14.93
C LEU A 369 4.91 16.67 16.02
N CYS A 370 4.30 15.52 16.29
CA CYS A 370 3.29 15.36 17.32
C CYS A 370 3.86 14.50 18.44
N THR A 371 3.71 14.92 19.69
CA THR A 371 4.17 14.18 20.87
C THR A 371 3.00 13.92 21.80
N LEU A 372 2.79 12.66 22.14
CA LEU A 372 1.76 12.21 23.09
C LEU A 372 2.16 12.66 24.49
N GLY A 373 1.24 13.29 25.22
CA GLY A 373 1.45 13.71 26.61
C GLY A 373 1.77 12.52 27.50
N LYS A 374 2.63 12.70 28.50
CA LYS A 374 2.93 11.65 29.48
C LYS A 374 1.67 11.30 30.27
N HIS A 375 1.31 10.04 30.33
CA HIS A 375 0.35 9.49 31.26
C HIS A 375 0.78 9.85 32.71
N GLY A 376 0.19 10.89 33.27
CA GLY A 376 0.56 11.33 34.64
C GLY A 376 -0.25 12.48 35.20
N SER A 377 -1.02 13.18 34.42
CA SER A 377 -1.90 14.25 34.88
C SER A 377 -3.34 13.76 34.92
N ARG A 378 -3.80 13.35 36.12
CA ARG A 378 -5.24 13.13 36.39
C ARG A 378 -5.97 14.47 36.21
N MET A 379 -6.44 14.73 35.00
CA MET A 379 -7.51 15.69 34.77
C MET A 379 -8.72 14.94 34.19
N ALA A 380 -9.88 15.28 34.72
CA ALA A 380 -11.18 14.64 34.50
C ALA A 380 -11.79 14.94 33.11
N SER A 381 -10.99 14.85 32.06
CA SER A 381 -11.46 14.80 30.66
C SER A 381 -10.55 13.84 29.90
N ASN A 382 -11.13 12.84 29.24
CA ASN A 382 -10.46 11.78 28.46
C ASN A 382 -9.75 12.29 27.19
N THR A 383 -9.09 13.43 27.21
CA THR A 383 -8.32 13.95 26.11
C THR A 383 -6.83 13.87 26.45
N GLU A 384 -6.12 12.94 25.84
CA GLU A 384 -4.66 12.99 25.80
C GLU A 384 -4.25 14.29 25.12
N SER A 385 -3.43 15.10 25.79
CA SER A 385 -2.92 16.34 25.19
C SER A 385 -1.85 16.01 24.16
N LEU A 386 -2.08 16.40 22.91
CA LEU A 386 -1.10 16.29 21.84
C LEU A 386 -0.31 17.59 21.73
N GLU A 387 1.00 17.54 21.93
CA GLU A 387 1.89 18.65 21.61
C GLU A 387 2.23 18.59 20.12
N ILE A 388 1.98 19.70 19.40
CA ILE A 388 2.18 19.75 17.94
C ILE A 388 3.19 20.85 17.61
N LYS A 389 4.27 20.47 16.93
CA LYS A 389 5.30 21.36 16.43
C LYS A 389 5.41 21.27 14.92
N GLN A 390 5.20 22.37 14.20
CA GLN A 390 5.44 22.44 12.77
C GLN A 390 6.93 22.33 12.44
N LEU A 391 7.28 21.44 11.49
CA LEU A 391 8.66 21.21 11.07
C LEU A 391 9.00 21.88 9.74
N THR A 392 8.04 21.95 8.83
CA THR A 392 8.21 22.57 7.51
C THR A 392 7.13 23.61 7.28
N SER A 393 7.44 24.66 6.53
CA SER A 393 6.51 25.74 6.22
C SER A 393 6.88 26.42 4.90
N GLY A 394 5.94 27.10 4.27
CA GLY A 394 6.16 27.85 3.04
C GLY A 394 5.11 27.59 1.97
N LYS A 395 5.23 28.26 0.82
CA LYS A 395 4.31 28.12 -0.31
C LYS A 395 4.73 26.95 -1.22
N TRP A 396 4.77 25.76 -0.67
CA TRP A 396 5.14 24.52 -1.34
C TRP A 396 4.60 23.33 -0.56
N GLU A 397 4.49 22.16 -1.21
CA GLU A 397 3.93 20.93 -0.65
C GLU A 397 5.04 19.95 -0.27
N VAL A 398 4.93 19.31 0.88
CA VAL A 398 5.61 18.04 1.15
C VAL A 398 4.80 16.93 0.48
N MET A 399 5.40 16.22 -0.44
CA MET A 399 4.71 15.13 -1.14
C MET A 399 4.66 13.87 -0.30
N GLU A 400 5.78 13.49 0.34
CA GLU A 400 5.91 12.22 1.04
C GLU A 400 7.04 12.26 2.08
N VAL A 401 6.93 11.46 3.12
CA VAL A 401 8.03 11.08 4.02
C VAL A 401 8.61 9.75 3.55
N LEU A 402 9.78 9.80 2.94
CA LEU A 402 10.44 8.61 2.37
C LEU A 402 11.00 7.66 3.44
N GLY A 403 11.21 8.16 4.67
CA GLY A 403 11.69 7.35 5.77
C GLY A 403 12.46 8.12 6.83
N PHE A 404 13.15 7.37 7.68
CA PHE A 404 13.85 7.89 8.85
C PHE A 404 15.31 7.45 8.89
N ASN A 405 16.21 8.39 9.12
CA ASN A 405 17.59 8.09 9.45
C ASN A 405 17.74 7.95 10.97
N THR A 406 17.73 6.73 11.48
CA THR A 406 17.78 6.45 12.92
C THR A 406 19.08 6.91 13.57
N LYS A 407 20.21 6.87 12.87
CA LYS A 407 21.52 7.30 13.37
C LYS A 407 21.59 8.83 13.54
N ARG A 408 21.03 9.59 12.61
CA ARG A 408 21.01 11.06 12.64
C ARG A 408 19.75 11.63 13.28
N LYS A 409 18.79 10.78 13.60
CA LYS A 409 17.45 11.18 14.07
C LYS A 409 16.83 12.24 13.16
N SER A 410 16.85 11.99 11.84
CA SER A 410 16.30 12.91 10.84
C SER A 410 15.27 12.21 9.95
N ILE A 411 14.35 13.00 9.42
CA ILE A 411 13.31 12.62 8.46
C ILE A 411 13.88 12.84 7.06
N ILE A 412 13.55 11.96 6.12
CA ILE A 412 13.98 12.01 4.73
C ILE A 412 12.75 12.19 3.86
#